data_f4e3326e0b37624605879f67a5f36138
#
_entry.id   f4e3326e0b37624605879f67a5f36138
#
_cell.length_a   1.000
_cell.length_b   1.000
_cell.length_c   1.000
_cell.angle_alpha   90.00
_cell.angle_beta   90.00
_cell.angle_gamma   90.00
#
_symmetry.space_group_name_H-M   'P 1'
#
loop_
_entity.id
_entity.type
_entity.pdbx_description
1 polymer ?
#
loop_
_entity_poly.entity_id
_entity_poly.type
_entity_poly.pdbx_seq_one_letter_code
_entity_poly.pdbx_strand_id
1 'polypeptide(L)'
;MARTGAEYIEALKTRPPNLWYKGEKVEDPTTHPVFRGIVRTMAALYDLQHDPRYREVLTYEEEGKRHGMSFLIPKTKEDLKRRGQAYKLWADQNLGMMGRSPDYLNAVVMAYAASADYFGEFAENVRNYYRYLRDKDLATTHALTNPQVNRARPPSGQPDPYIPVGVVKQTADVVLALYREE
;
A
#
# COMPACT_ATOMS: atom_id res chain seq x y z
N MET A 1 14.19 0.94 -5.42
CA MET A 1 15.15 0.08 -4.66
C MET A 1 14.44 -0.36 -3.40
N ALA A 2 14.60 -1.61 -2.95
CA ALA A 2 13.93 -2.09 -1.75
C ALA A 2 14.20 -1.17 -0.55
N ARG A 3 13.14 -0.74 0.12
CA ARG A 3 13.16 0.26 1.20
C ARG A 3 13.44 -0.41 2.54
N THR A 4 14.07 0.31 3.47
CA THR A 4 14.24 -0.12 4.85
C THR A 4 13.11 0.37 5.76
N GLY A 5 12.94 -0.28 6.91
CA GLY A 5 12.01 0.20 7.94
C GLY A 5 12.40 1.56 8.51
N ALA A 6 13.70 1.85 8.60
CA ALA A 6 14.18 3.16 9.02
C ALA A 6 13.78 4.27 8.02
N GLU A 7 13.93 4.03 6.71
CA GLU A 7 13.49 4.97 5.67
C GLU A 7 11.97 5.17 5.68
N TYR A 8 11.20 4.11 5.98
CA TYR A 8 9.75 4.20 6.14
C TYR A 8 9.37 5.12 7.32
N ILE A 9 9.97 4.90 8.49
CA ILE A 9 9.73 5.72 9.70
C ILE A 9 10.14 7.17 9.46
N GLU A 10 11.29 7.40 8.85
CA GLU A 10 11.77 8.74 8.55
C GLU A 10 10.87 9.49 7.58
N ALA A 11 10.33 8.79 6.57
CA ALA A 11 9.35 9.40 5.66
C ALA A 11 8.06 9.82 6.35
N LEU A 12 7.58 9.07 7.35
CA LEU A 12 6.42 9.45 8.16
C LEU A 12 6.68 10.67 9.04
N LYS A 13 7.91 10.84 9.53
CA LYS A 13 8.31 12.02 10.32
C LYS A 13 8.47 13.27 9.48
N THR A 14 9.14 13.14 8.32
CA THR A 14 9.41 14.28 7.44
C THR A 14 8.19 14.77 6.66
N ARG A 15 7.24 13.87 6.42
CA ARG A 15 5.97 14.14 5.75
C ARG A 15 4.81 13.48 6.50
N PRO A 16 4.48 14.00 7.71
CA PRO A 16 3.44 13.40 8.52
C PRO A 16 2.09 13.45 7.80
N PRO A 17 1.30 12.38 7.86
CA PRO A 17 -0.04 12.37 7.31
C PRO A 17 -0.93 13.36 8.07
N ASN A 18 -1.92 13.94 7.40
CA ASN A 18 -2.98 14.70 8.06
C ASN A 18 -3.94 13.74 8.76
N LEU A 19 -3.54 13.25 9.92
CA LEU A 19 -4.21 12.20 10.67
C LEU A 19 -4.90 12.76 11.90
N TRP A 20 -6.18 12.42 12.06
CA TRP A 20 -7.01 12.79 13.20
C TRP A 20 -7.51 11.53 13.91
N TYR A 21 -7.45 11.52 15.22
CA TYR A 21 -7.94 10.41 16.04
C TYR A 21 -8.75 10.97 17.22
N LYS A 22 -10.03 10.56 17.32
CA LYS A 22 -10.96 11.01 18.36
C LYS A 22 -11.07 12.54 18.49
N GLY A 23 -11.02 13.26 17.35
CA GLY A 23 -11.11 14.72 17.31
C GLY A 23 -9.81 15.47 17.57
N GLU A 24 -8.71 14.77 17.82
CA GLU A 24 -7.38 15.35 18.04
C GLU A 24 -6.47 15.06 16.84
N LYS A 25 -5.66 16.03 16.47
CA LYS A 25 -4.65 15.85 15.42
C LYS A 25 -3.49 15.01 15.94
N VAL A 26 -3.07 14.04 15.17
CA VAL A 26 -1.90 13.22 15.45
C VAL A 26 -0.68 13.85 14.79
N GLU A 27 0.19 14.46 15.58
CA GLU A 27 1.38 15.17 15.07
C GLU A 27 2.46 14.17 14.59
N ASP A 28 2.68 13.08 15.31
CA ASP A 28 3.65 12.06 14.94
C ASP A 28 3.06 10.65 15.16
N PRO A 29 2.67 9.94 14.08
CA PRO A 29 2.15 8.58 14.17
C PRO A 29 3.21 7.56 14.61
N THR A 30 4.50 7.88 14.49
CA THR A 30 5.59 6.94 14.84
C THR A 30 5.72 6.77 16.35
N THR A 31 5.31 7.76 17.12
CA THR A 31 5.38 7.77 18.59
C THR A 31 4.01 7.68 19.25
N HIS A 32 2.94 8.02 18.53
CA HIS A 32 1.57 8.03 19.06
C HIS A 32 1.15 6.66 19.60
N PRO A 33 0.59 6.56 20.84
CA PRO A 33 0.30 5.28 21.50
C PRO A 33 -0.54 4.31 20.67
N VAL A 34 -1.50 4.81 19.88
CA VAL A 34 -2.39 3.99 19.06
C VAL A 34 -1.72 3.51 17.77
N PHE A 35 -0.88 4.35 17.14
CA PHE A 35 -0.34 4.08 15.81
C PHE A 35 1.08 3.50 15.80
N ARG A 36 1.88 3.75 16.84
CA ARG A 36 3.27 3.29 16.90
C ARG A 36 3.45 1.78 16.70
N GLY A 37 2.47 0.98 17.09
CA GLY A 37 2.51 -0.47 16.95
C GLY A 37 2.45 -0.89 15.48
N ILE A 38 1.48 -0.34 14.72
CA ILE A 38 1.35 -0.63 13.29
C ILE A 38 2.53 -0.07 12.49
N VAL A 39 3.02 1.12 12.85
CA VAL A 39 4.21 1.72 12.21
C VAL A 39 5.43 0.80 12.38
N ARG A 40 5.65 0.25 13.57
CA ARG A 40 6.74 -0.71 13.82
C ARG A 40 6.56 -2.01 13.04
N THR A 41 5.33 -2.53 12.95
CA THR A 41 5.04 -3.73 12.17
C THR A 41 5.37 -3.50 10.68
N MET A 42 4.93 -2.37 10.12
CA MET A 42 5.24 -2.02 8.73
C MET A 42 6.75 -1.86 8.51
N ALA A 43 7.44 -1.18 9.41
CA ALA A 43 8.91 -1.04 9.35
C ALA A 43 9.61 -2.41 9.37
N ALA A 44 9.19 -3.32 10.25
CA ALA A 44 9.75 -4.67 10.32
C ALA A 44 9.52 -5.47 9.02
N LEU A 45 8.36 -5.30 8.36
CA LEU A 45 8.10 -5.95 7.07
C LEU A 45 9.04 -5.44 5.96
N TYR A 46 9.39 -4.15 5.97
CA TYR A 46 10.40 -3.61 5.07
C TYR A 46 11.79 -4.15 5.39
N ASP A 47 12.17 -4.24 6.67
CA ASP A 47 13.48 -4.75 7.08
C ASP A 47 13.69 -6.22 6.71
N LEU A 48 12.64 -7.04 6.66
CA LEU A 48 12.72 -8.43 6.18
C LEU A 48 13.29 -8.54 4.76
N GLN A 49 13.09 -7.54 3.89
CA GLN A 49 13.63 -7.51 2.53
C GLN A 49 15.17 -7.42 2.51
N HIS A 50 15.78 -7.04 3.64
CA HIS A 50 17.22 -6.91 3.81
C HIS A 50 17.84 -8.06 4.60
N ASP A 51 17.02 -8.91 5.23
CA ASP A 51 17.49 -10.11 5.93
C ASP A 51 18.06 -11.12 4.91
N PRO A 52 19.34 -11.54 5.04
CA PRO A 52 19.94 -12.51 4.11
C PRO A 52 19.15 -13.81 3.92
N ARG A 53 18.37 -14.23 4.94
CA ARG A 53 17.54 -15.43 4.88
C ARG A 53 16.32 -15.30 3.97
N TYR A 54 15.81 -14.09 3.80
CA TYR A 54 14.52 -13.83 3.13
C TYR A 54 14.65 -12.94 1.91
N ARG A 55 15.76 -12.26 1.76
CA ARG A 55 16.00 -11.27 0.70
C ARG A 55 15.68 -11.80 -0.69
N GLU A 56 16.13 -13.01 -1.03
CA GLU A 56 15.91 -13.59 -2.36
C GLU A 56 14.46 -14.01 -2.60
N VAL A 57 13.69 -14.22 -1.53
CA VAL A 57 12.24 -14.50 -1.61
C VAL A 57 11.43 -13.21 -1.67
N LEU A 58 11.81 -12.19 -0.88
CA LEU A 58 11.06 -10.96 -0.73
C LEU A 58 11.41 -9.87 -1.75
N THR A 59 12.47 -10.08 -2.54
CA THR A 59 12.90 -9.13 -3.56
C THR A 59 13.24 -9.81 -4.88
N TYR A 60 13.31 -9.02 -5.95
CA TYR A 60 13.77 -9.46 -7.27
C TYR A 60 14.66 -8.39 -7.90
N GLU A 61 15.45 -8.78 -8.89
CA GLU A 61 16.28 -7.86 -9.65
C GLU A 61 15.68 -7.60 -11.04
N GLU A 62 15.59 -6.32 -11.39
CA GLU A 62 15.16 -5.85 -12.70
C GLU A 62 15.93 -4.57 -13.06
N GLU A 63 16.44 -4.50 -14.28
CA GLU A 63 17.21 -3.33 -14.76
C GLU A 63 18.39 -2.94 -13.85
N GLY A 64 19.07 -3.92 -13.24
CA GLY A 64 20.19 -3.70 -12.32
C GLY A 64 19.81 -3.13 -10.97
N LYS A 65 18.53 -3.12 -10.63
CA LYS A 65 18.01 -2.64 -9.33
C LYS A 65 17.24 -3.75 -8.64
N ARG A 66 17.26 -3.72 -7.31
CA ARG A 66 16.51 -4.65 -6.46
C ARG A 66 15.20 -4.00 -6.00
N HIS A 67 14.08 -4.69 -6.25
CA HIS A 67 12.73 -4.24 -5.96
C HIS A 67 12.01 -5.21 -5.03
N GLY A 68 11.00 -4.72 -4.30
CA GLY A 68 10.12 -5.56 -3.47
C GLY A 68 9.29 -6.55 -4.31
N MET A 69 9.15 -7.79 -3.83
CA MET A 69 8.48 -8.88 -4.56
C MET A 69 7.01 -8.57 -4.91
N SER A 70 6.35 -7.70 -4.18
CA SER A 70 4.97 -7.28 -4.46
C SER A 70 4.79 -6.66 -5.85
N PHE A 71 5.86 -6.08 -6.41
CA PHE A 71 5.87 -5.43 -7.72
C PHE A 71 6.28 -6.36 -8.87
N LEU A 72 6.68 -7.60 -8.61
CA LEU A 72 7.03 -8.53 -9.68
C LEU A 72 5.80 -8.84 -10.56
N ILE A 73 5.84 -8.46 -11.82
CA ILE A 73 4.86 -8.90 -12.83
C ILE A 73 5.19 -10.35 -13.19
N PRO A 74 4.36 -11.34 -12.77
CA PRO A 74 4.68 -12.74 -13.01
C PRO A 74 4.52 -13.08 -14.49
N LYS A 75 5.55 -13.67 -15.09
CA LYS A 75 5.57 -14.16 -16.48
C LYS A 75 5.58 -15.68 -16.56
N THR A 76 5.92 -16.35 -15.46
CA THR A 76 6.07 -17.79 -15.38
C THR A 76 5.35 -18.36 -14.15
N LYS A 77 5.15 -19.70 -14.15
CA LYS A 77 4.64 -20.41 -12.97
C LYS A 77 5.59 -20.29 -11.78
N GLU A 78 6.88 -20.17 -12.03
CA GLU A 78 7.88 -19.99 -10.97
C GLU A 78 7.79 -18.62 -10.33
N ASP A 79 7.53 -17.57 -11.10
CA ASP A 79 7.27 -16.23 -10.56
C ASP A 79 6.05 -16.22 -9.63
N LEU A 80 4.99 -16.95 -10.00
CA LEU A 80 3.81 -17.09 -9.13
C LEU A 80 4.13 -17.82 -7.83
N LYS A 81 4.96 -18.88 -7.87
CA LYS A 81 5.41 -19.59 -6.66
C LYS A 81 6.25 -18.67 -5.76
N ARG A 82 7.19 -17.93 -6.34
CA ARG A 82 8.02 -16.97 -5.60
C ARG A 82 7.14 -15.91 -4.91
N ARG A 83 6.17 -15.34 -5.60
CA ARG A 83 5.18 -14.42 -5.01
C ARG A 83 4.41 -15.08 -3.87
N GLY A 84 3.94 -16.32 -4.05
CA GLY A 84 3.26 -17.09 -3.00
C GLY A 84 4.12 -17.31 -1.76
N GLN A 85 5.41 -17.58 -1.92
CA GLN A 85 6.37 -17.69 -0.81
C GLN A 85 6.56 -16.37 -0.08
N ALA A 86 6.69 -15.25 -0.81
CA ALA A 86 6.77 -13.91 -0.24
C ALA A 86 5.50 -13.57 0.56
N TYR A 87 4.32 -13.85 0.00
CA TYR A 87 3.05 -13.69 0.69
C TYR A 87 3.01 -14.43 2.03
N LYS A 88 3.44 -15.70 2.01
CA LYS A 88 3.48 -16.50 3.22
C LYS A 88 4.39 -15.90 4.27
N LEU A 89 5.59 -15.44 3.90
CA LEU A 89 6.52 -14.82 4.83
C LEU A 89 5.94 -13.55 5.48
N TRP A 90 5.30 -12.68 4.70
CA TRP A 90 4.64 -11.50 5.24
C TRP A 90 3.45 -11.86 6.12
N ALA A 91 2.64 -12.85 5.73
CA ALA A 91 1.52 -13.33 6.52
C ALA A 91 1.99 -13.92 7.86
N ASP A 92 3.08 -14.68 7.89
CA ASP A 92 3.67 -15.23 9.10
C ASP A 92 4.12 -14.09 10.08
N GLN A 93 4.62 -12.97 9.53
CA GLN A 93 5.07 -11.83 10.35
C GLN A 93 3.93 -10.98 10.90
N ASN A 94 2.84 -10.83 10.17
CA ASN A 94 1.71 -9.98 10.56
C ASN A 94 0.47 -10.77 10.98
N LEU A 95 0.62 -12.06 11.27
CA LEU A 95 -0.45 -12.97 11.71
C LEU A 95 -1.63 -13.02 10.71
N GLY A 96 -1.35 -12.92 9.44
CA GLY A 96 -2.35 -12.94 8.37
C GLY A 96 -3.10 -11.61 8.17
N MET A 97 -2.70 -10.54 8.83
CA MET A 97 -3.31 -9.21 8.69
C MET A 97 -2.89 -8.53 7.39
N MET A 98 -3.29 -9.11 6.25
CA MET A 98 -2.84 -8.75 4.91
C MET A 98 -3.07 -7.28 4.54
N GLY A 99 -4.18 -6.68 4.96
CA GLY A 99 -4.46 -5.26 4.72
C GLY A 99 -3.46 -4.27 5.37
N ARG A 100 -2.51 -4.79 6.13
CA ARG A 100 -1.44 -4.03 6.78
C ARG A 100 -0.05 -4.46 6.30
N SER A 101 0.03 -5.21 5.21
CA SER A 101 1.30 -5.58 4.59
C SER A 101 1.61 -4.66 3.41
N PRO A 102 2.89 -4.45 3.08
CA PRO A 102 3.29 -3.68 1.90
C PRO A 102 2.72 -4.26 0.60
N ASP A 103 2.46 -5.57 0.57
CA ASP A 103 2.04 -6.27 -0.64
C ASP A 103 0.57 -6.10 -1.00
N TYR A 104 -0.31 -5.84 -0.04
CA TYR A 104 -1.76 -5.97 -0.25
C TYR A 104 -2.28 -5.27 -1.51
N LEU A 105 -2.18 -3.95 -1.61
CA LEU A 105 -2.64 -3.22 -2.79
C LEU A 105 -1.57 -3.10 -3.87
N ASN A 106 -0.30 -3.23 -3.53
CA ASN A 106 0.79 -3.23 -4.51
C ASN A 106 0.59 -4.33 -5.56
N ALA A 107 0.10 -5.49 -5.15
CA ALA A 107 -0.25 -6.58 -6.07
C ALA A 107 -1.36 -6.19 -7.06
N VAL A 108 -2.34 -5.39 -6.64
CA VAL A 108 -3.41 -4.88 -7.52
C VAL A 108 -2.84 -3.87 -8.50
N VAL A 109 -2.03 -2.93 -8.05
CA VAL A 109 -1.37 -1.95 -8.93
C VAL A 109 -0.46 -2.64 -9.95
N MET A 110 0.27 -3.67 -9.52
CA MET A 110 1.07 -4.50 -10.41
C MET A 110 0.21 -5.18 -11.49
N ALA A 111 -0.95 -5.74 -11.10
CA ALA A 111 -1.87 -6.37 -12.05
C ALA A 111 -2.45 -5.35 -13.05
N TYR A 112 -2.77 -4.14 -12.60
CA TYR A 112 -3.19 -3.06 -13.49
C TYR A 112 -2.08 -2.68 -14.47
N ALA A 113 -0.83 -2.60 -14.03
CA ALA A 113 0.29 -2.32 -14.92
C ALA A 113 0.52 -3.44 -15.96
N ALA A 114 0.34 -4.70 -15.56
CA ALA A 114 0.44 -5.86 -16.46
C ALA A 114 -0.65 -5.87 -17.54
N SER A 115 -1.80 -5.26 -17.26
CA SER A 115 -2.95 -5.15 -18.17
C SER A 115 -3.26 -3.69 -18.54
N ALA A 116 -2.26 -2.82 -18.58
CA ALA A 116 -2.45 -1.39 -18.75
C ALA A 116 -3.17 -1.00 -20.04
N ASP A 117 -3.06 -1.80 -21.09
CA ASP A 117 -3.71 -1.51 -22.39
C ASP A 117 -5.26 -1.48 -22.31
N TYR A 118 -5.85 -2.15 -21.32
CA TYR A 118 -7.30 -2.07 -21.07
C TYR A 118 -7.75 -0.67 -20.58
N PHE A 119 -6.81 0.18 -20.13
CA PHE A 119 -7.11 1.54 -19.69
C PHE A 119 -7.08 2.58 -20.84
N GLY A 120 -6.90 2.13 -22.10
CA GLY A 120 -6.94 3.00 -23.29
C GLY A 120 -5.95 4.16 -23.17
N GLU A 121 -6.43 5.39 -23.28
CA GLU A 121 -5.61 6.62 -23.22
C GLU A 121 -4.88 6.80 -21.86
N PHE A 122 -5.36 6.17 -20.79
CA PHE A 122 -4.73 6.22 -19.47
C PHE A 122 -3.67 5.12 -19.23
N ALA A 123 -3.42 4.26 -20.22
CA ALA A 123 -2.49 3.13 -20.08
C ALA A 123 -1.11 3.55 -19.57
N GLU A 124 -0.56 4.64 -20.10
CA GLU A 124 0.76 5.13 -19.68
C GLU A 124 0.73 5.74 -18.28
N ASN A 125 -0.37 6.34 -17.84
CA ASN A 125 -0.54 6.82 -16.47
C ASN A 125 -0.48 5.65 -15.48
N VAL A 126 -1.12 4.53 -15.79
CA VAL A 126 -1.09 3.31 -14.99
C VAL A 126 0.33 2.76 -14.89
N ARG A 127 1.05 2.66 -16.01
CA ARG A 127 2.46 2.21 -16.03
C ARG A 127 3.37 3.14 -15.23
N ASN A 128 3.21 4.45 -15.37
CA ASN A 128 4.02 5.45 -14.67
C ASN A 128 3.76 5.38 -13.16
N TYR A 129 2.51 5.23 -12.73
CA TYR A 129 2.17 5.09 -11.33
C TYR A 129 2.76 3.81 -10.72
N TYR A 130 2.67 2.68 -11.42
CA TYR A 130 3.32 1.43 -11.02
C TYR A 130 4.83 1.61 -10.87
N ARG A 131 5.53 2.19 -11.87
CA ARG A 131 6.98 2.45 -11.79
C ARG A 131 7.33 3.32 -10.60
N TYR A 132 6.55 4.37 -10.36
CA TYR A 132 6.75 5.26 -9.21
C TYR A 132 6.67 4.51 -7.87
N LEU A 133 5.66 3.67 -7.68
CA LEU A 133 5.50 2.87 -6.47
C LEU A 133 6.61 1.83 -6.33
N ARG A 134 6.92 1.11 -7.41
CA ARG A 134 7.98 0.08 -7.47
C ARG A 134 9.34 0.66 -7.13
N ASP A 135 9.71 1.77 -7.76
CA ASP A 135 11.06 2.33 -7.66
C ASP A 135 11.33 2.97 -6.29
N LYS A 136 10.28 3.38 -5.61
CA LYS A 136 10.32 3.90 -4.24
C LYS A 136 9.92 2.88 -3.18
N ASP A 137 9.51 1.70 -3.59
CA ASP A 137 9.01 0.62 -2.71
C ASP A 137 7.95 1.12 -1.72
N LEU A 138 6.92 1.78 -2.25
CA LEU A 138 5.86 2.36 -1.44
C LEU A 138 4.79 1.32 -1.11
N ALA A 139 4.27 1.36 0.10
CA ALA A 139 3.09 0.59 0.49
C ALA A 139 1.83 1.37 0.12
N THR A 140 0.86 0.67 -0.45
CA THR A 140 -0.46 1.20 -0.74
C THR A 140 -1.53 0.42 0.00
N THR A 141 -2.66 1.04 0.27
CA THR A 141 -3.82 0.38 0.85
C THR A 141 -5.09 0.78 0.13
N HIS A 142 -6.09 -0.07 0.21
CA HIS A 142 -7.40 0.15 -0.38
C HIS A 142 -8.39 0.60 0.70
N ALA A 143 -8.90 1.81 0.62
CA ALA A 143 -10.02 2.25 1.44
C ALA A 143 -11.32 1.98 0.66
N LEU A 144 -11.86 0.80 0.90
CA LEU A 144 -13.04 0.30 0.18
C LEU A 144 -14.36 0.79 0.78
N THR A 145 -14.38 1.00 2.10
CA THR A 145 -15.63 1.21 2.82
C THR A 145 -15.84 2.70 3.07
N ASN A 146 -16.96 3.22 2.61
CA ASN A 146 -17.40 4.58 2.92
C ASN A 146 -17.65 4.76 4.43
N PRO A 147 -17.58 5.99 4.96
CA PRO A 147 -17.94 6.30 6.33
C PRO A 147 -19.32 5.71 6.68
N GLN A 148 -19.39 5.02 7.82
CA GLN A 148 -20.57 4.27 8.24
C GLN A 148 -21.49 5.18 9.09
N VAL A 149 -22.24 6.08 8.44
CA VAL A 149 -23.16 6.98 9.16
C VAL A 149 -24.53 6.32 9.38
N ASN A 150 -25.14 5.83 8.30
CA ASN A 150 -26.41 5.07 8.40
C ASN A 150 -26.46 4.01 7.30
N ARG A 151 -26.24 2.76 7.66
CA ARG A 151 -26.27 1.63 6.72
C ARG A 151 -27.65 1.26 6.19
N ALA A 152 -28.72 1.73 6.82
CA ALA A 152 -30.08 1.49 6.36
C ALA A 152 -30.47 2.39 5.19
N ARG A 153 -29.66 3.38 4.86
CA ARG A 153 -29.87 4.31 3.75
C ARG A 153 -28.84 4.09 2.65
N PRO A 154 -29.22 4.25 1.38
CA PRO A 154 -28.27 4.26 0.28
C PRO A 154 -27.29 5.44 0.42
N PRO A 155 -26.12 5.42 -0.25
CA PRO A 155 -25.15 6.52 -0.20
C PRO A 155 -25.76 7.89 -0.49
N SER A 156 -26.63 8.01 -1.48
CA SER A 156 -27.34 9.24 -1.83
C SER A 156 -28.33 9.74 -0.76
N GLY A 157 -28.72 8.90 0.18
CA GLY A 157 -29.62 9.24 1.29
C GLY A 157 -28.91 9.57 2.60
N GLN A 158 -27.58 9.72 2.60
CA GLN A 158 -26.82 10.10 3.79
C GLN A 158 -26.96 11.60 4.11
N PRO A 159 -26.79 12.01 5.39
CA PRO A 159 -26.88 13.43 5.78
C PRO A 159 -25.85 14.33 5.11
N ASP A 160 -24.68 13.79 4.79
CA ASP A 160 -23.61 14.48 4.09
C ASP A 160 -23.60 14.04 2.61
N PRO A 161 -23.84 14.96 1.67
CA PRO A 161 -23.85 14.64 0.24
C PRO A 161 -22.49 14.20 -0.30
N TYR A 162 -21.40 14.46 0.43
CA TYR A 162 -20.05 14.05 0.05
C TYR A 162 -19.65 12.65 0.57
N ILE A 163 -20.47 12.04 1.44
CA ILE A 163 -20.22 10.66 1.93
C ILE A 163 -20.21 9.62 0.80
N PRO A 164 -21.03 9.71 -0.26
CA PRO A 164 -20.97 8.77 -1.37
C PRO A 164 -19.66 8.80 -2.14
N VAL A 165 -18.96 9.93 -2.08
CA VAL A 165 -17.64 10.08 -2.68
C VAL A 165 -16.62 9.56 -1.68
N GLY A 166 -16.23 8.31 -1.82
CA GLY A 166 -15.18 7.72 -1.00
C GLY A 166 -13.86 8.45 -1.19
N VAL A 167 -13.66 9.55 -0.48
CA VAL A 167 -12.41 10.29 -0.55
C VAL A 167 -11.42 9.69 0.42
N VAL A 168 -10.53 8.86 -0.06
CA VAL A 168 -9.31 8.54 0.65
C VAL A 168 -8.26 9.57 0.28
N LYS A 169 -8.07 10.53 1.16
CA LYS A 169 -7.12 11.62 0.91
C LYS A 169 -5.68 11.21 1.12
N GLN A 170 -5.43 10.25 2.02
CA GLN A 170 -4.07 9.80 2.31
C GLN A 170 -4.07 8.42 2.95
N THR A 171 -3.25 7.51 2.42
CA THR A 171 -2.98 6.21 3.03
C THR A 171 -1.48 5.97 3.05
N ALA A 172 -0.94 5.61 4.20
CA ALA A 172 0.48 5.29 4.35
C ALA A 172 1.39 6.33 3.65
N ASP A 173 1.95 5.99 2.52
CA ASP A 173 2.90 6.81 1.76
C ASP A 173 2.26 7.61 0.62
N VAL A 174 1.01 7.32 0.25
CA VAL A 174 0.39 7.84 -0.98
C VAL A 174 -1.00 8.40 -0.72
N VAL A 175 -1.30 9.53 -1.33
CA VAL A 175 -2.66 10.08 -1.38
C VAL A 175 -3.39 9.44 -2.55
N LEU A 176 -4.50 8.78 -2.27
CA LEU A 176 -5.43 8.28 -3.27
C LEU A 176 -6.74 9.04 -3.11
N ALA A 177 -7.11 9.82 -4.11
CA ALA A 177 -8.44 10.40 -4.21
C ALA A 177 -9.21 9.64 -5.28
N LEU A 178 -10.29 8.99 -4.90
CA LEU A 178 -11.26 8.46 -5.84
C LEU A 178 -12.43 9.45 -5.90
N TYR A 179 -12.54 10.18 -7.00
CA TYR A 179 -13.72 10.98 -7.29
C TYR A 179 -14.70 10.15 -8.12
N ARG A 180 -15.93 10.09 -7.69
CA ARG A 180 -17.05 9.76 -8.53
C ARG A 180 -17.85 11.03 -8.73
N GLU A 181 -17.76 11.61 -9.92
CA GLU A 181 -18.76 12.57 -10.37
C GLU A 181 -20.01 11.79 -10.77
N GLU A 182 -21.17 12.18 -10.24
CA GLU A 182 -22.47 11.78 -10.76
C GLU A 182 -22.93 12.75 -11.83
#